data_bb6ee2a5ac2ae20fefee97dfe82e76dc
#
_entry.id   bb6ee2a5ac2ae20fefee97dfe82e76dc
#
_cell.length_a   1.000
_cell.length_b   1.000
_cell.length_c   1.000
_cell.angle_alpha   90.00
_cell.angle_beta   90.00
_cell.angle_gamma   90.00
#
_symmetry.space_group_name_H-M   'P 1'
#
loop_
_entity.id
_entity.type
_entity.pdbx_description
1 polymer ?
#
loop_
_entity_poly.entity_id
_entity_poly.type
_entity_poly.pdbx_seq_one_letter_code
_entity_poly.pdbx_strand_id
1 'polypeptide(L)'
;MGQAKFCFMGLRFLVLAFLFLAACGRPLTQQERDFADAVQGETLNLDRVRLVEGAPVAPITYYREARPRLACRERILPPVEPGPVTGKPAAIALFNKVYFARDWYLGDYMSDYPEQMNLIAAMLLAHELTHVWQWQNRKTTGYHPLRAAAEHGGRKDPYLFDLDTSPDFLSYGYEQQGAIVEEYVCCRALDPQAQRTKRLHRMLGAHFDLSPLPQEGRERAVAIPWSDAKVEGICS
;
A
#
# COMPACT_ATOMS: atom_id res chain seq x y z
N MET A 1 49.14 33.25 -5.29
CA MET A 1 48.82 31.83 -4.94
C MET A 1 47.85 31.82 -3.80
N GLY A 2 46.53 31.77 -4.02
CA GLY A 2 45.55 31.84 -2.92
C GLY A 2 44.10 31.84 -3.35
N GLN A 3 43.67 30.98 -4.30
CA GLN A 3 42.25 30.86 -4.66
C GLN A 3 41.71 29.41 -4.81
N ALA A 4 42.47 28.40 -4.47
CA ALA A 4 42.01 27.01 -4.69
C ALA A 4 41.39 26.31 -3.46
N LYS A 5 41.32 26.96 -2.28
CA LYS A 5 40.84 26.29 -1.03
C LYS A 5 39.35 26.49 -0.72
N PHE A 6 38.67 27.44 -1.35
CA PHE A 6 37.26 27.76 -1.03
C PHE A 6 36.24 26.85 -1.75
N CYS A 7 36.58 26.28 -2.88
CA CYS A 7 35.64 25.44 -3.66
C CYS A 7 35.43 24.02 -3.08
N PHE A 8 36.42 23.48 -2.37
CA PHE A 8 36.34 22.13 -1.78
C PHE A 8 35.52 22.02 -0.51
N MET A 9 35.38 23.13 0.24
CA MET A 9 34.64 23.16 1.50
C MET A 9 33.13 23.17 1.26
N GLY A 10 32.66 23.88 0.22
CA GLY A 10 31.24 23.93 -0.14
C GLY A 10 30.69 22.57 -0.66
N LEU A 11 31.51 21.82 -1.40
CA LEU A 11 31.10 20.53 -1.93
C LEU A 11 30.99 19.45 -0.83
N ARG A 12 31.83 19.51 0.20
CA ARG A 12 31.76 18.60 1.35
C ARG A 12 30.52 18.85 2.23
N PHE A 13 30.11 20.10 2.40
CA PHE A 13 28.87 20.44 3.12
C PHE A 13 27.62 20.03 2.35
N LEU A 14 27.60 20.14 1.02
CA LEU A 14 26.50 19.70 0.17
C LEU A 14 26.33 18.17 0.22
N VAL A 15 27.43 17.41 0.15
CA VAL A 15 27.41 15.95 0.25
C VAL A 15 26.97 15.46 1.63
N LEU A 16 27.40 16.14 2.71
CA LEU A 16 26.94 15.82 4.07
C LEU A 16 25.47 16.18 4.27
N ALA A 17 24.96 17.28 3.73
CA ALA A 17 23.54 17.64 3.78
C ALA A 17 22.66 16.61 3.02
N PHE A 18 23.14 16.10 1.88
CA PHE A 18 22.46 15.02 1.15
C PHE A 18 22.43 13.68 1.92
N LEU A 19 23.48 13.38 2.69
CA LEU A 19 23.53 12.18 3.52
C LEU A 19 22.56 12.25 4.71
N PHE A 20 22.32 13.43 5.28
CA PHE A 20 21.33 13.63 6.35
C PHE A 20 19.88 13.55 5.84
N LEU A 21 19.58 13.99 4.62
CA LEU A 21 18.26 13.85 3.99
C LEU A 21 17.94 12.40 3.64
N ALA A 22 18.95 11.53 3.50
CA ALA A 22 18.76 10.11 3.24
C ALA A 22 18.30 9.31 4.47
N ALA A 23 18.37 9.86 5.69
CA ALA A 23 18.10 9.15 6.95
C ALA A 23 16.71 9.42 7.54
N CYS A 24 15.90 10.32 6.97
CA CYS A 24 14.61 10.71 7.54
C CYS A 24 13.49 9.75 7.18
N GLY A 25 13.27 8.74 8.02
CA GLY A 25 12.14 7.83 7.97
C GLY A 25 12.17 6.89 9.15
N ARG A 26 11.02 6.67 9.80
CA ARG A 26 10.94 5.70 10.90
C ARG A 26 10.92 4.27 10.36
N PRO A 27 11.45 3.29 11.10
CA PRO A 27 11.21 1.88 10.83
C PRO A 27 9.72 1.54 11.07
N LEU A 28 9.32 0.36 10.66
CA LEU A 28 8.04 -0.22 11.07
C LEU A 28 8.03 -0.47 12.59
N THR A 29 6.88 -0.22 13.23
CA THR A 29 6.63 -0.64 14.61
C THR A 29 6.52 -2.17 14.69
N GLN A 30 6.48 -2.74 15.88
CA GLN A 30 6.32 -4.20 16.03
C GLN A 30 4.96 -4.65 15.47
N GLN A 31 3.90 -3.91 15.75
CA GLN A 31 2.54 -4.20 15.27
C GLN A 31 2.44 -4.11 13.74
N GLU A 32 3.08 -3.12 13.12
CA GLU A 32 3.17 -3.01 11.66
C GLU A 32 3.97 -4.19 11.05
N ARG A 33 5.01 -4.66 11.73
CA ARG A 33 5.76 -5.86 11.32
C ARG A 33 4.90 -7.12 11.41
N ASP A 34 4.23 -7.33 12.54
CA ASP A 34 3.36 -8.50 12.75
C ASP A 34 2.23 -8.56 11.71
N PHE A 35 1.69 -7.39 11.34
CA PHE A 35 0.72 -7.28 10.25
C PHE A 35 1.34 -7.60 8.88
N ALA A 36 2.52 -7.02 8.58
CA ALA A 36 3.21 -7.26 7.31
C ALA A 36 3.63 -8.73 7.16
N ASP A 37 4.10 -9.36 8.24
CA ASP A 37 4.42 -10.78 8.27
C ASP A 37 3.18 -11.66 8.00
N ALA A 38 2.01 -11.22 8.45
CA ALA A 38 0.77 -11.94 8.17
C ALA A 38 0.30 -11.83 6.70
N VAL A 39 0.75 -10.78 5.96
CA VAL A 39 0.29 -10.45 4.61
C VAL A 39 1.35 -10.73 3.54
N GLN A 40 2.62 -10.44 3.79
CA GLN A 40 3.74 -10.65 2.84
C GLN A 40 4.76 -11.68 3.33
N GLY A 41 4.81 -11.96 4.64
CA GLY A 41 5.74 -12.89 5.25
C GLY A 41 7.21 -12.54 4.97
N GLU A 42 8.07 -13.53 5.02
CA GLU A 42 9.52 -13.37 4.81
C GLU A 42 9.92 -12.90 3.39
N THR A 43 8.96 -12.83 2.45
CA THR A 43 9.23 -12.36 1.09
C THR A 43 9.51 -10.87 0.99
N LEU A 44 9.19 -10.11 2.06
CA LEU A 44 9.48 -8.69 2.24
C LEU A 44 10.50 -8.47 3.37
N ASN A 45 11.67 -7.93 3.05
CA ASN A 45 12.65 -7.56 4.07
C ASN A 45 12.23 -6.28 4.80
N LEU A 46 11.57 -6.44 5.95
CA LEU A 46 11.01 -5.35 6.76
C LEU A 46 12.06 -4.44 7.39
N ASP A 47 13.28 -4.94 7.63
CA ASP A 47 14.38 -4.14 8.23
C ASP A 47 14.83 -3.01 7.33
N ARG A 48 14.59 -3.14 6.02
CA ARG A 48 14.93 -2.13 5.02
C ARG A 48 13.83 -1.10 4.79
N VAL A 49 12.61 -1.35 5.25
CA VAL A 49 11.46 -0.45 5.05
C VAL A 49 11.60 0.79 5.93
N ARG A 50 11.27 1.94 5.37
CA ARG A 50 11.18 3.21 6.10
C ARG A 50 9.91 3.95 5.70
N LEU A 51 9.16 4.42 6.70
CA LEU A 51 7.98 5.25 6.53
C LEU A 51 8.36 6.71 6.77
N VAL A 52 8.01 7.58 5.83
CA VAL A 52 8.44 8.98 5.81
C VAL A 52 7.22 9.88 5.76
N GLU A 53 7.17 10.89 6.61
CA GLU A 53 6.17 11.96 6.53
C GLU A 53 6.52 12.94 5.41
N GLY A 54 5.52 13.34 4.63
CA GLY A 54 5.68 14.35 3.58
C GLY A 54 6.00 13.74 2.22
N ALA A 55 4.99 13.19 1.55
CA ALA A 55 5.12 12.75 0.15
C ALA A 55 5.47 13.95 -0.76
N PRO A 56 6.51 13.85 -1.60
CA PRO A 56 6.95 14.93 -2.49
C PRO A 56 6.08 15.01 -3.75
N VAL A 57 4.76 15.11 -3.57
CA VAL A 57 3.77 15.14 -4.65
C VAL A 57 2.91 16.39 -4.58
N ALA A 58 2.68 17.00 -5.75
CA ALA A 58 1.72 18.09 -5.89
C ALA A 58 0.28 17.54 -5.97
N PRO A 59 -0.73 18.34 -5.62
CA PRO A 59 -2.12 18.01 -5.93
C PRO A 59 -2.31 17.85 -7.44
N ILE A 60 -3.08 16.86 -7.82
CA ILE A 60 -3.51 16.63 -9.20
C ILE A 60 -5.02 16.76 -9.30
N THR A 61 -5.50 17.30 -10.41
CA THR A 61 -6.92 17.33 -10.71
C THR A 61 -7.18 16.29 -11.79
N TYR A 62 -8.12 15.39 -11.52
CA TYR A 62 -8.52 14.34 -12.46
C TYR A 62 -10.02 14.16 -12.41
N TYR A 63 -10.59 13.61 -13.47
CA TYR A 63 -11.99 13.21 -13.46
C TYR A 63 -12.12 11.81 -12.88
N ARG A 64 -12.86 11.69 -11.77
CA ARG A 64 -13.13 10.41 -11.16
C ARG A 64 -14.37 9.79 -11.80
N GLU A 65 -14.17 8.63 -12.42
CA GLU A 65 -15.24 7.79 -12.92
C GLU A 65 -16.02 7.12 -11.76
N ALA A 66 -17.26 6.73 -12.03
CA ALA A 66 -17.99 5.85 -11.13
C ALA A 66 -17.31 4.49 -11.09
N ARG A 67 -16.86 4.05 -9.90
CA ARG A 67 -16.32 2.70 -9.73
C ARG A 67 -17.46 1.73 -9.45
N PRO A 68 -17.45 0.54 -10.08
CA PRO A 68 -18.37 -0.52 -9.69
C PRO A 68 -18.07 -0.92 -8.24
N ARG A 69 -19.12 -1.00 -7.41
CA ARG A 69 -18.99 -1.37 -5.98
C ARG A 69 -18.90 -2.89 -5.84
N LEU A 70 -17.93 -3.51 -6.50
CA LEU A 70 -17.73 -4.95 -6.53
C LEU A 70 -16.64 -5.41 -5.56
N ALA A 71 -15.68 -4.55 -5.24
CA ALA A 71 -14.62 -4.85 -4.31
C ALA A 71 -15.00 -4.45 -2.87
N CYS A 72 -14.42 -5.13 -1.90
CA CYS A 72 -14.59 -4.86 -0.47
C CYS A 72 -14.31 -3.39 -0.15
N ARG A 73 -13.23 -2.84 -0.70
CA ARG A 73 -12.84 -1.43 -0.52
C ARG A 73 -13.95 -0.45 -0.91
N GLU A 74 -14.59 -0.64 -2.07
CA GLU A 74 -15.68 0.24 -2.50
C GLU A 74 -16.94 0.06 -1.65
N ARG A 75 -17.12 -1.11 -1.04
CA ARG A 75 -18.30 -1.45 -0.24
C ARG A 75 -18.22 -0.93 1.19
N ILE A 76 -17.02 -0.78 1.76
CA ILE A 76 -16.80 -0.20 3.10
C ILE A 76 -16.75 1.33 3.10
N LEU A 77 -16.72 1.97 1.94
CA LEU A 77 -16.74 3.42 1.77
C LEU A 77 -18.14 3.88 1.31
N PRO A 78 -18.56 5.11 1.64
CA PRO A 78 -19.79 5.66 1.08
C PRO A 78 -19.69 5.73 -0.45
N PRO A 79 -20.84 5.64 -1.17
CA PRO A 79 -20.88 5.87 -2.61
C PRO A 79 -20.25 7.20 -2.97
N VAL A 80 -19.53 7.20 -4.06
CA VAL A 80 -18.84 8.40 -4.54
C VAL A 80 -19.42 8.79 -5.89
N GLU A 81 -19.84 10.05 -6.02
CA GLU A 81 -20.33 10.60 -7.27
C GLU A 81 -19.18 10.83 -8.26
N PRO A 82 -19.38 10.53 -9.56
CA PRO A 82 -18.43 10.89 -10.59
C PRO A 82 -18.23 12.40 -10.68
N GLY A 83 -17.02 12.84 -10.99
CA GLY A 83 -16.76 14.26 -11.11
C GLY A 83 -15.29 14.63 -11.04
N PRO A 84 -14.97 15.91 -11.25
CA PRO A 84 -13.62 16.41 -11.08
C PRO A 84 -13.23 16.37 -9.60
N VAL A 85 -12.08 15.79 -9.33
CA VAL A 85 -11.48 15.69 -7.97
C VAL A 85 -10.09 16.27 -8.02
N THR A 86 -9.78 17.13 -7.06
CA THR A 86 -8.42 17.58 -6.81
C THR A 86 -7.94 16.96 -5.51
N GLY A 87 -6.86 16.22 -5.56
CA GLY A 87 -6.29 15.54 -4.40
C GLY A 87 -4.81 15.24 -4.57
N LYS A 88 -4.21 14.82 -3.48
CA LYS A 88 -2.85 14.26 -3.47
C LYS A 88 -2.95 12.76 -3.27
N PRO A 89 -2.04 11.97 -3.84
CA PRO A 89 -1.87 10.58 -3.41
C PRO A 89 -1.69 10.51 -1.89
N ALA A 90 -2.32 9.53 -1.26
CA ALA A 90 -2.18 9.29 0.19
C ALA A 90 -0.74 8.92 0.55
N ALA A 91 -0.10 8.13 -0.31
CA ALA A 91 1.31 7.76 -0.18
C ALA A 91 1.92 7.46 -1.55
N ILE A 92 3.22 7.30 -1.58
CA ILE A 92 4.01 6.77 -2.70
C ILE A 92 5.15 5.93 -2.16
N ALA A 93 5.39 4.77 -2.74
CA ALA A 93 6.56 3.95 -2.45
C ALA A 93 7.67 4.22 -3.45
N LEU A 94 8.87 4.49 -2.95
CA LEU A 94 10.08 4.65 -3.75
C LEU A 94 11.21 3.81 -3.15
N PHE A 95 11.58 2.75 -3.84
CA PHE A 95 12.56 1.76 -3.37
C PHE A 95 12.08 1.08 -2.06
N ASN A 96 12.80 1.30 -0.95
CA ASN A 96 12.44 0.77 0.36
C ASN A 96 11.77 1.83 1.27
N LYS A 97 11.34 2.95 0.73
CA LYS A 97 10.72 4.03 1.49
C LYS A 97 9.30 4.26 1.01
N VAL A 98 8.40 4.42 1.97
CA VAL A 98 7.03 4.85 1.74
C VAL A 98 6.88 6.28 2.26
N TYR A 99 6.51 7.19 1.39
CA TYR A 99 6.29 8.61 1.69
C TYR A 99 4.79 8.86 1.77
N PHE A 100 4.30 9.16 2.96
CA PHE A 100 2.89 9.47 3.17
C PHE A 100 2.65 10.98 3.09
N ALA A 101 1.54 11.39 2.51
CA ALA A 101 1.06 12.76 2.66
C ALA A 101 0.83 13.04 4.17
N ARG A 102 1.06 14.30 4.62
CA ARG A 102 1.00 14.64 6.05
C ARG A 102 -0.32 14.25 6.71
N ASP A 103 -1.43 14.43 6.00
CA ASP A 103 -2.77 14.11 6.49
C ASP A 103 -3.02 12.59 6.60
N TRP A 104 -2.14 11.77 6.01
CA TRP A 104 -2.20 10.32 6.01
C TRP A 104 -1.08 9.66 6.81
N TYR A 105 -0.10 10.46 7.29
CA TYR A 105 1.00 9.91 8.07
C TYR A 105 0.56 9.62 9.50
N LEU A 106 0.76 8.36 9.91
CA LEU A 106 0.50 7.89 11.27
C LEU A 106 1.80 7.48 11.96
N GLY A 107 1.90 7.74 13.24
CA GLY A 107 2.99 7.25 14.08
C GLY A 107 3.03 5.71 14.13
N ASP A 108 1.86 5.08 14.01
CA ASP A 108 1.65 3.64 13.90
C ASP A 108 0.35 3.37 13.14
N TYR A 109 0.40 2.61 12.05
CA TYR A 109 -0.77 2.21 11.26
C TYR A 109 -1.55 1.05 11.88
N MET A 110 -0.91 0.34 12.82
CA MET A 110 -1.40 -0.91 13.40
C MET A 110 -1.33 -0.90 14.94
N SER A 111 -1.52 0.26 15.59
CA SER A 111 -1.26 0.53 17.01
C SER A 111 -1.86 -0.51 17.96
N ASP A 112 -3.00 -1.07 17.62
CA ASP A 112 -3.74 -2.02 18.47
C ASP A 112 -3.83 -3.43 17.85
N TYR A 113 -3.03 -3.70 16.83
CA TYR A 113 -2.97 -5.01 16.19
C TYR A 113 -2.26 -6.03 17.10
N PRO A 114 -2.76 -7.26 17.25
CA PRO A 114 -3.82 -7.90 16.47
C PRO A 114 -5.25 -7.77 17.01
N GLU A 115 -5.48 -7.12 18.17
CA GLU A 115 -6.76 -7.04 18.84
C GLU A 115 -7.75 -6.16 18.08
N GLN A 116 -7.27 -5.01 17.60
CA GLN A 116 -8.05 -4.07 16.81
C GLN A 116 -7.30 -3.73 15.51
N MET A 117 -8.04 -3.33 14.48
CA MET A 117 -7.47 -2.91 13.23
C MET A 117 -8.29 -1.78 12.61
N ASN A 118 -7.65 -0.66 12.30
CA ASN A 118 -8.21 0.34 11.39
C ASN A 118 -8.04 -0.17 9.96
N LEU A 119 -9.13 -0.55 9.32
CA LEU A 119 -9.08 -1.23 8.04
C LEU A 119 -8.49 -0.36 6.91
N ILE A 120 -8.79 0.94 6.91
CA ILE A 120 -8.22 1.87 5.90
C ILE A 120 -6.71 2.02 6.07
N ALA A 121 -6.24 2.16 7.31
CA ALA A 121 -4.81 2.24 7.60
C ALA A 121 -4.08 0.95 7.21
N ALA A 122 -4.68 -0.21 7.53
CA ALA A 122 -4.14 -1.52 7.18
C ALA A 122 -4.06 -1.74 5.66
N MET A 123 -5.12 -1.40 4.93
CA MET A 123 -5.17 -1.51 3.47
C MET A 123 -4.14 -0.59 2.81
N LEU A 124 -4.04 0.67 3.23
CA LEU A 124 -3.06 1.62 2.70
C LEU A 124 -1.64 1.13 2.98
N LEU A 125 -1.34 0.70 4.22
CA LEU A 125 -0.01 0.16 4.54
C LEU A 125 0.33 -1.06 3.69
N ALA A 126 -0.59 -2.01 3.54
CA ALA A 126 -0.39 -3.21 2.74
C ALA A 126 -0.15 -2.91 1.25
N HIS A 127 -0.89 -1.94 0.69
CA HIS A 127 -0.69 -1.45 -0.67
C HIS A 127 0.74 -0.94 -0.88
N GLU A 128 1.16 -0.02 -0.03
CA GLU A 128 2.50 0.60 -0.14
C GLU A 128 3.63 -0.40 0.12
N LEU A 129 3.44 -1.33 1.07
CA LEU A 129 4.39 -2.41 1.29
C LEU A 129 4.46 -3.37 0.09
N THR A 130 3.38 -3.51 -0.69
CA THR A 130 3.41 -4.28 -1.94
C THR A 130 4.34 -3.64 -2.97
N HIS A 131 4.36 -2.31 -3.09
CA HIS A 131 5.32 -1.62 -3.96
C HIS A 131 6.77 -1.76 -3.48
N VAL A 132 7.00 -1.76 -2.16
CA VAL A 132 8.32 -2.07 -1.59
C VAL A 132 8.72 -3.51 -1.90
N TRP A 133 7.79 -4.46 -1.75
CA TRP A 133 8.02 -5.86 -2.11
C TRP A 133 8.34 -6.02 -3.61
N GLN A 134 7.57 -5.37 -4.49
CA GLN A 134 7.83 -5.34 -5.93
C GLN A 134 9.25 -4.85 -6.24
N TRP A 135 9.69 -3.79 -5.57
CA TRP A 135 11.06 -3.28 -5.70
C TRP A 135 12.11 -4.25 -5.17
N GLN A 136 11.92 -4.83 -4.00
CA GLN A 136 12.88 -5.77 -3.42
C GLN A 136 13.01 -7.03 -4.29
N ASN A 137 11.92 -7.47 -4.89
CA ASN A 137 11.82 -8.63 -5.77
C ASN A 137 11.83 -8.28 -7.27
N ARG A 138 12.37 -7.13 -7.66
CA ARG A 138 12.30 -6.59 -9.04
C ARG A 138 12.88 -7.49 -10.12
N LYS A 139 13.73 -8.45 -9.78
CA LYS A 139 14.22 -9.46 -10.72
C LYS A 139 13.10 -10.38 -11.21
N THR A 140 12.14 -10.67 -10.36
CA THR A 140 10.98 -11.51 -10.66
C THR A 140 9.79 -10.68 -11.13
N THR A 141 9.51 -9.56 -10.44
CA THR A 141 8.34 -8.71 -10.71
C THR A 141 8.53 -7.79 -11.93
N GLY A 142 9.77 -7.55 -12.36
CA GLY A 142 10.09 -6.57 -13.39
C GLY A 142 9.83 -5.11 -12.97
N TYR A 143 9.55 -4.88 -11.67
CA TYR A 143 9.18 -3.56 -11.16
C TYR A 143 10.26 -2.50 -11.38
N HIS A 144 9.79 -1.34 -11.81
CA HIS A 144 10.60 -0.13 -11.87
C HIS A 144 9.73 1.08 -11.52
N PRO A 145 10.17 2.01 -10.63
CA PRO A 145 9.34 3.13 -10.19
C PRO A 145 8.76 3.98 -11.34
N LEU A 146 9.52 4.20 -12.43
CA LEU A 146 9.02 4.95 -13.58
C LEU A 146 7.94 4.19 -14.37
N ARG A 147 7.96 2.86 -14.37
CA ARG A 147 6.89 2.05 -15.00
C ARG A 147 5.61 2.11 -14.18
N ALA A 148 5.72 1.98 -12.85
CA ALA A 148 4.58 2.14 -11.95
C ALA A 148 3.97 3.56 -12.07
N ALA A 149 4.80 4.60 -12.07
CA ALA A 149 4.33 5.97 -12.28
C ALA A 149 3.63 6.17 -13.65
N ALA A 150 4.06 5.47 -14.70
CA ALA A 150 3.44 5.55 -16.02
C ALA A 150 2.02 4.97 -16.07
N GLU A 151 1.65 4.05 -15.15
CA GLU A 151 0.30 3.50 -15.06
C GLU A 151 -0.73 4.60 -14.72
N HIS A 152 -0.32 5.65 -14.00
CA HIS A 152 -1.17 6.81 -13.68
C HIS A 152 -1.38 7.78 -14.86
N GLY A 153 -0.56 7.68 -15.90
CA GLY A 153 -0.67 8.54 -17.10
C GLY A 153 -1.76 8.13 -18.10
N GLY A 154 -2.43 7.00 -17.86
CA GLY A 154 -3.45 6.45 -18.74
C GLY A 154 -4.84 7.06 -18.53
N ARG A 155 -5.79 6.75 -19.46
CA ARG A 155 -7.21 7.07 -19.27
C ARG A 155 -7.94 6.11 -18.33
N LYS A 156 -7.36 4.92 -18.09
CA LYS A 156 -7.96 3.90 -17.22
C LYS A 156 -7.49 4.12 -15.80
N ASP A 157 -8.38 3.86 -14.84
CA ASP A 157 -8.06 3.81 -13.43
C ASP A 157 -7.03 2.69 -13.17
N PRO A 158 -5.81 3.02 -12.72
CA PRO A 158 -4.75 2.03 -12.55
C PRO A 158 -5.02 1.04 -11.41
N TYR A 159 -5.96 1.35 -10.52
CA TYR A 159 -6.31 0.50 -9.37
C TYR A 159 -7.46 -0.47 -9.68
N LEU A 160 -8.13 -0.30 -10.81
CA LEU A 160 -9.27 -1.15 -11.16
C LEU A 160 -8.77 -2.48 -11.72
N PHE A 161 -9.16 -3.57 -11.09
CA PHE A 161 -8.82 -4.92 -11.49
C PHE A 161 -10.05 -5.81 -11.54
N ASP A 162 -9.95 -6.87 -12.32
CA ASP A 162 -10.90 -7.98 -12.36
C ASP A 162 -10.14 -9.29 -12.13
N LEU A 163 -10.51 -10.00 -11.06
CA LEU A 163 -9.87 -11.26 -10.70
C LEU A 163 -10.05 -12.37 -11.75
N ASP A 164 -11.05 -12.23 -12.63
CA ASP A 164 -11.28 -13.19 -13.71
C ASP A 164 -10.33 -13.02 -14.89
N THR A 165 -9.59 -11.89 -14.93
CA THR A 165 -8.60 -11.63 -15.98
C THR A 165 -7.46 -12.66 -15.97
N SER A 166 -6.94 -13.01 -14.79
CA SER A 166 -5.85 -13.99 -14.64
C SER A 166 -5.84 -14.60 -13.23
N PRO A 167 -5.44 -15.88 -13.09
CA PRO A 167 -5.12 -16.48 -11.81
C PRO A 167 -3.73 -16.05 -11.28
N ASP A 168 -2.87 -15.50 -12.12
CA ASP A 168 -1.50 -15.12 -11.76
C ASP A 168 -1.43 -13.65 -11.35
N PHE A 169 -1.00 -13.42 -10.09
CA PHE A 169 -0.83 -12.09 -9.50
C PHE A 169 0.12 -11.19 -10.29
N LEU A 170 1.22 -11.73 -10.81
CA LEU A 170 2.22 -10.93 -11.54
C LEU A 170 1.78 -10.51 -12.94
N SER A 171 0.68 -11.03 -13.45
CA SER A 171 0.11 -10.60 -14.74
C SER A 171 -0.66 -9.29 -14.67
N TYR A 172 -0.97 -8.80 -13.46
CA TYR A 172 -1.63 -7.52 -13.22
C TYR A 172 -0.61 -6.37 -13.21
N GLY A 173 -1.08 -5.15 -13.52
CA GLY A 173 -0.29 -3.92 -13.37
C GLY A 173 0.16 -3.71 -11.92
N TYR A 174 1.18 -2.90 -11.70
CA TYR A 174 1.77 -2.72 -10.37
C TYR A 174 0.78 -2.12 -9.37
N GLU A 175 -0.02 -1.13 -9.81
CA GLU A 175 -1.08 -0.53 -8.98
C GLU A 175 -2.24 -1.49 -8.75
N GLN A 176 -2.59 -2.29 -9.77
CA GLN A 176 -3.59 -3.35 -9.61
C GLN A 176 -3.13 -4.40 -8.59
N GLN A 177 -1.84 -4.76 -8.56
CA GLN A 177 -1.29 -5.68 -7.57
C GLN A 177 -1.45 -5.10 -6.15
N GLY A 178 -1.15 -3.81 -5.94
CA GLY A 178 -1.42 -3.12 -4.68
C GLY A 178 -2.90 -3.17 -4.31
N ALA A 179 -3.80 -2.87 -5.25
CA ALA A 179 -5.25 -2.90 -5.04
C ALA A 179 -5.79 -4.33 -4.76
N ILE A 180 -5.20 -5.36 -5.36
CA ILE A 180 -5.52 -6.77 -5.06
C ILE A 180 -5.12 -7.14 -3.62
N VAL A 181 -3.98 -6.64 -3.14
CA VAL A 181 -3.57 -6.86 -1.74
C VAL A 181 -4.47 -6.09 -0.78
N GLU A 182 -4.87 -4.83 -1.09
CA GLU A 182 -5.91 -4.12 -0.33
C GLU A 182 -7.20 -4.92 -0.22
N GLU A 183 -7.69 -5.45 -1.34
CA GLU A 183 -8.89 -6.29 -1.38
C GLU A 183 -8.74 -7.54 -0.52
N TYR A 184 -7.57 -8.18 -0.58
CA TYR A 184 -7.28 -9.34 0.27
C TYR A 184 -7.31 -8.97 1.75
N VAL A 185 -6.69 -7.86 2.16
CA VAL A 185 -6.69 -7.40 3.55
C VAL A 185 -8.12 -7.12 4.02
N CYS A 186 -8.91 -6.43 3.20
CA CYS A 186 -10.31 -6.14 3.49
C CYS A 186 -11.14 -7.43 3.65
N CYS A 187 -11.06 -8.33 2.70
CA CYS A 187 -11.80 -9.59 2.72
C CYS A 187 -11.33 -10.54 3.84
N ARG A 188 -10.01 -10.61 4.09
CA ARG A 188 -9.45 -11.39 5.20
C ARG A 188 -9.94 -10.90 6.56
N ALA A 189 -10.16 -9.59 6.70
CA ALA A 189 -10.61 -8.98 7.93
C ALA A 189 -12.12 -9.15 8.18
N LEU A 190 -12.94 -8.99 7.13
CA LEU A 190 -14.39 -8.89 7.27
C LEU A 190 -15.14 -10.16 6.86
N ASP A 191 -14.58 -10.96 5.95
CA ASP A 191 -15.24 -12.16 5.40
C ASP A 191 -14.19 -13.22 5.04
N PRO A 192 -13.47 -13.77 6.04
CA PRO A 192 -12.32 -14.65 5.80
C PRO A 192 -12.70 -15.98 5.14
N GLN A 193 -13.96 -16.43 5.26
CA GLN A 193 -14.41 -17.69 4.72
C GLN A 193 -15.03 -17.60 3.32
N ALA A 194 -15.24 -16.39 2.80
CA ALA A 194 -15.79 -16.15 1.47
C ALA A 194 -14.95 -16.79 0.36
N GLN A 195 -15.61 -17.18 -0.73
CA GLN A 195 -14.95 -17.76 -1.90
C GLN A 195 -13.90 -16.81 -2.51
N ARG A 196 -14.23 -15.51 -2.56
CA ARG A 196 -13.33 -14.46 -3.05
C ARG A 196 -12.08 -14.36 -2.17
N THR A 197 -12.23 -14.39 -0.83
CA THR A 197 -11.11 -14.37 0.11
C THR A 197 -10.19 -15.57 -0.10
N LYS A 198 -10.75 -16.77 -0.20
CA LYS A 198 -10.00 -18.01 -0.47
C LYS A 198 -9.29 -17.98 -1.82
N ARG A 199 -9.90 -17.37 -2.84
CA ARG A 199 -9.30 -17.19 -4.16
C ARG A 199 -8.10 -16.24 -4.09
N LEU A 200 -8.27 -15.09 -3.45
CA LEU A 200 -7.19 -14.11 -3.23
C LEU A 200 -6.05 -14.74 -2.42
N HIS A 201 -6.37 -15.47 -1.36
CA HIS A 201 -5.36 -16.16 -0.55
C HIS A 201 -4.53 -17.15 -1.38
N ARG A 202 -5.16 -17.94 -2.26
CA ARG A 202 -4.43 -18.85 -3.16
C ARG A 202 -3.58 -18.11 -4.18
N MET A 203 -4.12 -17.05 -4.79
CA MET A 203 -3.40 -16.23 -5.78
C MET A 203 -2.16 -15.60 -5.17
N LEU A 204 -2.31 -14.94 -4.02
CA LEU A 204 -1.22 -14.27 -3.32
C LEU A 204 -0.23 -15.26 -2.69
N GLY A 205 -0.70 -16.40 -2.19
CA GLY A 205 0.14 -17.44 -1.60
C GLY A 205 1.13 -18.10 -2.56
N ALA A 206 1.02 -17.83 -3.87
CA ALA A 206 2.05 -18.22 -4.84
C ALA A 206 3.29 -17.31 -4.78
N HIS A 207 3.19 -16.13 -4.15
CA HIS A 207 4.21 -15.10 -4.14
C HIS A 207 4.58 -14.60 -2.74
N PHE A 208 3.65 -14.73 -1.79
CA PHE A 208 3.79 -14.30 -0.40
C PHE A 208 3.71 -15.50 0.55
N ASP A 209 4.43 -15.45 1.65
CA ASP A 209 4.30 -16.41 2.73
C ASP A 209 3.18 -15.95 3.68
N LEU A 210 1.93 -16.17 3.25
CA LEU A 210 0.74 -15.68 3.94
C LEU A 210 0.46 -16.49 5.21
N SER A 211 0.15 -15.80 6.30
CA SER A 211 -0.43 -16.48 7.47
C SER A 211 -1.81 -17.09 7.12
N PRO A 212 -2.19 -18.22 7.75
CA PRO A 212 -3.49 -18.86 7.53
C PRO A 212 -4.65 -17.88 7.67
N LEU A 213 -5.74 -18.13 6.96
CA LEU A 213 -6.96 -17.34 7.10
C LEU A 213 -7.51 -17.46 8.53
N PRO A 214 -8.03 -16.37 9.11
CA PRO A 214 -8.69 -16.42 10.41
C PRO A 214 -9.84 -17.45 10.43
N GLN A 215 -9.99 -18.15 11.56
CA GLN A 215 -11.13 -19.02 11.78
C GLN A 215 -12.34 -18.20 12.21
N GLU A 216 -13.55 -18.68 11.92
CA GLU A 216 -14.79 -18.09 12.45
C GLU A 216 -14.76 -18.03 13.97
N GLY A 217 -15.31 -16.94 14.54
CA GLY A 217 -15.38 -16.76 16.00
C GLY A 217 -14.14 -16.13 16.64
N ARG A 218 -13.11 -15.81 15.91
CA ARG A 218 -12.05 -14.88 16.34
C ARG A 218 -12.33 -13.49 15.79
N GLU A 219 -13.36 -12.85 16.31
CA GLU A 219 -13.68 -11.49 15.95
C GLU A 219 -12.59 -10.54 16.48
N ARG A 220 -11.80 -9.99 15.54
CA ARG A 220 -11.06 -8.77 15.80
C ARG A 220 -12.00 -7.61 15.71
N ALA A 221 -11.82 -6.61 16.56
CA ALA A 221 -12.51 -5.35 16.35
C ALA A 221 -11.93 -4.67 15.09
N VAL A 222 -12.71 -4.59 14.02
CA VAL A 222 -12.32 -3.96 12.76
C VAL A 222 -13.05 -2.64 12.63
N ALA A 223 -12.30 -1.53 12.69
CA ALA A 223 -12.85 -0.20 12.45
C ALA A 223 -12.95 0.04 10.95
N ILE A 224 -14.17 0.28 10.46
CA ILE A 224 -14.48 0.65 9.08
C ILE A 224 -14.91 2.11 8.99
N PRO A 225 -14.66 2.80 7.85
CA PRO A 225 -14.88 4.25 7.75
C PRO A 225 -16.35 4.66 7.62
N TRP A 226 -17.23 3.76 7.22
CA TRP A 226 -18.64 4.04 6.97
C TRP A 226 -19.52 3.14 7.82
N SER A 227 -20.25 3.74 8.77
CA SER A 227 -21.15 3.03 9.71
C SER A 227 -22.27 2.25 9.03
N ASP A 228 -22.72 2.72 7.85
CA ASP A 228 -23.82 2.10 7.11
C ASP A 228 -23.37 1.03 6.12
N ALA A 229 -22.06 0.71 6.12
CA ALA A 229 -21.54 -0.35 5.27
C ALA A 229 -22.11 -1.71 5.67
N LYS A 230 -22.63 -2.43 4.68
CA LYS A 230 -23.08 -3.81 4.87
C LYS A 230 -21.89 -4.76 4.71
N VAL A 231 -21.43 -5.30 5.82
CA VAL A 231 -20.21 -6.15 5.84
C VAL A 231 -20.53 -7.63 5.72
N GLU A 232 -21.76 -8.06 6.02
CA GLU A 232 -22.18 -9.46 5.87
C GLU A 232 -22.09 -9.88 4.39
N GLY A 233 -21.34 -10.95 4.12
CA GLY A 233 -21.11 -11.45 2.75
C GLY A 233 -20.41 -10.44 1.84
N ILE A 234 -19.61 -9.53 2.40
CA ILE A 234 -18.97 -8.44 1.63
C ILE A 234 -18.02 -8.95 0.55
N CYS A 235 -17.49 -10.16 0.72
CA CYS A 235 -16.57 -10.81 -0.22
C CYS A 235 -17.16 -12.12 -0.81
N SER A 236 -18.47 -12.29 -0.75
CA SER A 236 -19.19 -13.43 -1.32
C SER A 236 -19.61 -13.17 -2.75
#